data_6bb2ef0883a08934ecff6d2b515519d5
#
_entry.id   6bb2ef0883a08934ecff6d2b515519d5
#
_cell.length_a   1.000
_cell.length_b   1.000
_cell.length_c   1.000
_cell.angle_alpha   90.00
_cell.angle_beta   90.00
_cell.angle_gamma   90.00
#
_symmetry.space_group_name_H-M   'P 1'
#
loop_
_entity.id
_entity.type
_entity.pdbx_description
1 polymer ?
#
loop_
_entity_poly.entity_id
_entity_poly.type
_entity_poly.pdbx_seq_one_letter_code
_entity_poly.pdbx_strand_id
1 'polypeptide(L)'
;MRIMLVLAKDNIYKYNSIHKRKYYPQITLITLESLIDRKYNSDVVIVDEGVEKWDATSKKYENEKFDLICISSVISGSKRAKEIAKFWKSKGAYTLIGGHYATALKEEALQYFDTVIMGAAEISFPMFLEDFTNGTPKREYFNLVGNDYEPKPLNRKLLKNKKYFKNYGTIIANNGCPNKCSYCSITKMYSGKNQMRSIEYVINEIKANKPKKWIFLDPNFLGNRNYAIQLMEELKKLKIKWTASATINIGNDKKILQLMKEAGCIGLVIGLESFVQENLDGVNKKFNNVTEYKKLVKTIQSYGISVLSTLMIGMETDTVESIRQIPDIIEEIGVDVPRYNIITPYPGTPFFNQLKEEDRLLTEDWYYYDTETVVFKPKNMSYDTLQKEFYKLWLDTFTFKRIIRRVKTSRNKGLKFILEVFSRQHARKFRKYGKIKFDK
;
A
#
# COMPACT_ATOMS: atom_id res chain seq x y z
N MET A 1 3.69 -15.10 28.48
CA MET A 1 3.12 -15.43 27.15
C MET A 1 4.13 -15.10 26.07
N ARG A 2 4.36 -16.00 25.12
CA ARG A 2 5.31 -15.77 24.01
C ARG A 2 4.57 -15.58 22.69
N ILE A 3 4.78 -14.44 22.06
CA ILE A 3 4.02 -14.01 20.88
C ILE A 3 4.96 -13.83 19.69
N MET A 4 4.59 -14.34 18.51
CA MET A 4 5.23 -13.99 17.26
C MET A 4 4.30 -13.09 16.43
N LEU A 5 4.76 -11.90 16.08
CA LEU A 5 4.08 -10.99 15.17
C LEU A 5 4.70 -11.13 13.78
N VAL A 6 3.91 -11.52 12.80
CA VAL A 6 4.39 -11.81 11.43
C VAL A 6 3.73 -10.90 10.41
N LEU A 7 4.53 -10.26 9.57
CA LEU A 7 4.07 -9.71 8.31
C LEU A 7 4.40 -10.75 7.22
N ALA A 8 3.36 -11.45 6.78
CA ALA A 8 3.51 -12.50 5.78
C ALA A 8 4.00 -11.92 4.45
N LYS A 9 4.96 -12.61 3.83
CA LYS A 9 5.49 -12.20 2.54
C LYS A 9 4.37 -12.22 1.49
N ASP A 10 4.21 -11.10 0.83
CA ASP A 10 3.29 -10.96 -0.29
C ASP A 10 3.96 -11.14 -1.65
N ASN A 11 3.15 -11.15 -2.69
CA ASN A 11 3.59 -11.24 -4.06
C ASN A 11 3.63 -9.89 -4.79
N ILE A 12 3.22 -8.82 -4.12
CA ILE A 12 3.25 -7.47 -4.68
C ILE A 12 4.71 -7.12 -4.97
N TYR A 13 4.97 -6.63 -6.19
CA TYR A 13 6.32 -6.32 -6.64
C TYR A 13 7.30 -7.50 -6.70
N LYS A 14 6.79 -8.72 -6.91
CA LYS A 14 7.65 -9.92 -7.09
C LYS A 14 8.77 -9.70 -8.12
N TYR A 15 8.54 -8.83 -9.07
CA TYR A 15 9.51 -8.45 -10.10
C TYR A 15 10.35 -7.22 -9.76
N ASN A 16 10.10 -6.55 -8.64
CA ASN A 16 10.80 -5.32 -8.29
C ASN A 16 12.16 -5.59 -7.62
N SER A 17 13.25 -5.15 -8.27
CA SER A 17 14.61 -5.32 -7.76
C SER A 17 14.94 -4.42 -6.57
N ILE A 18 14.24 -3.30 -6.41
CA ILE A 18 14.46 -2.37 -5.29
C ILE A 18 14.04 -3.04 -4.00
N HIS A 19 12.86 -3.68 -3.98
CA HIS A 19 12.35 -4.37 -2.81
C HIS A 19 13.22 -5.54 -2.35
N LYS A 20 14.06 -6.11 -3.21
CA LYS A 20 15.05 -7.11 -2.80
C LYS A 20 16.24 -6.53 -2.04
N ARG A 21 16.44 -5.20 -2.03
CA ARG A 21 17.61 -4.54 -1.46
C ARG A 21 17.32 -3.60 -0.30
N LYS A 22 16.27 -2.78 -0.41
CA LYS A 22 15.89 -1.79 0.63
C LYS A 22 14.39 -1.59 0.65
N TYR A 23 13.84 -1.45 1.85
CA TYR A 23 12.43 -1.22 2.12
C TYR A 23 12.24 0.05 2.95
N TYR A 24 11.08 0.66 2.83
CA TYR A 24 10.64 1.61 3.84
C TYR A 24 10.22 0.85 5.09
N PRO A 25 10.53 1.37 6.30
CA PRO A 25 10.13 0.71 7.53
C PRO A 25 8.62 0.48 7.58
N GLN A 26 8.21 -0.76 7.74
CA GLN A 26 6.79 -1.11 7.91
C GLN A 26 6.41 -0.91 9.37
N ILE A 27 5.29 -0.21 9.61
CA ILE A 27 4.86 0.10 10.99
C ILE A 27 3.82 -0.90 11.53
N THR A 28 3.25 -1.75 10.72
CA THR A 28 2.19 -2.69 11.11
C THR A 28 2.58 -3.52 12.35
N LEU A 29 3.75 -4.16 12.33
CA LEU A 29 4.15 -5.05 13.43
C LEU A 29 4.48 -4.30 14.72
N ILE A 30 5.12 -3.12 14.62
CA ILE A 30 5.39 -2.28 15.79
C ILE A 30 4.12 -1.59 16.31
N THR A 31 3.11 -1.38 15.48
CA THR A 31 1.79 -0.96 15.93
C THR A 31 1.14 -2.07 16.74
N LEU A 32 1.12 -3.31 16.24
CA LEU A 32 0.59 -4.44 17.01
C LEU A 32 1.35 -4.65 18.32
N GLU A 33 2.68 -4.55 18.30
CA GLU A 33 3.50 -4.65 19.51
C GLU A 33 3.12 -3.58 20.56
N SER A 34 2.90 -2.33 20.12
CA SER A 34 2.51 -1.24 21.03
C SER A 34 1.13 -1.45 21.70
N LEU A 35 0.27 -2.27 21.10
CA LEU A 35 -1.05 -2.60 21.65
C LEU A 35 -1.01 -3.68 22.73
N ILE A 36 0.09 -4.43 22.86
CA ILE A 36 0.26 -5.47 23.87
C ILE A 36 0.50 -4.80 25.23
N ASP A 37 -0.38 -5.08 26.20
CA ASP A 37 -0.25 -4.54 27.55
C ASP A 37 0.90 -5.23 28.29
N ARG A 38 1.68 -4.45 29.04
CA ARG A 38 2.79 -4.95 29.88
C ARG A 38 2.32 -5.93 30.97
N LYS A 39 1.04 -5.85 31.39
CA LYS A 39 0.45 -6.78 32.37
C LYS A 39 0.56 -8.25 31.94
N TYR A 40 0.64 -8.52 30.61
CA TYR A 40 0.75 -9.88 30.10
C TYR A 40 2.17 -10.46 30.19
N ASN A 41 3.18 -9.68 30.58
CA ASN A 41 4.59 -10.10 30.64
C ASN A 41 5.01 -10.91 29.41
N SER A 42 4.77 -10.35 28.22
CA SER A 42 4.93 -11.05 26.95
C SER A 42 6.34 -10.91 26.39
N ASP A 43 6.91 -12.02 25.92
CA ASP A 43 8.09 -12.04 25.03
C ASP A 43 7.61 -11.96 23.58
N VAL A 44 7.97 -10.89 22.88
CA VAL A 44 7.48 -10.60 21.52
C VAL A 44 8.58 -10.72 20.49
N VAL A 45 8.40 -11.61 19.52
CA VAL A 45 9.26 -11.77 18.34
C VAL A 45 8.57 -11.17 17.12
N ILE A 46 9.28 -10.29 16.41
CA ILE A 46 8.79 -9.65 15.18
C ILE A 46 9.47 -10.28 13.97
N VAL A 47 8.68 -10.70 12.97
CA VAL A 47 9.14 -11.28 11.71
C VAL A 47 8.48 -10.57 10.53
N ASP A 48 9.22 -9.65 9.89
CA ASP A 48 8.84 -9.10 8.58
C ASP A 48 9.50 -9.96 7.48
N GLU A 49 8.74 -10.90 6.89
CA GLU A 49 9.25 -11.80 5.87
C GLU A 49 9.71 -11.09 4.58
N GLY A 50 9.32 -9.82 4.38
CA GLY A 50 9.81 -9.00 3.27
C GLY A 50 11.30 -8.65 3.41
N VAL A 51 11.81 -8.51 4.63
CA VAL A 51 13.17 -8.04 4.92
C VAL A 51 14.02 -9.02 5.69
N GLU A 52 13.42 -9.91 6.49
CA GLU A 52 14.16 -10.86 7.31
C GLU A 52 14.91 -11.91 6.46
N LYS A 53 16.02 -12.41 7.01
CA LYS A 53 16.77 -13.54 6.43
C LYS A 53 16.01 -14.85 6.67
N TRP A 54 15.40 -14.96 7.84
CA TRP A 54 14.68 -16.13 8.31
C TRP A 54 13.18 -15.84 8.33
N ASP A 55 12.43 -16.62 7.56
CA ASP A 55 10.97 -16.53 7.59
C ASP A 55 10.39 -17.16 8.87
N ALA A 56 9.09 -16.96 9.07
CA ALA A 56 8.40 -17.39 10.29
C ALA A 56 8.32 -18.91 10.50
N THR A 57 8.64 -19.71 9.48
CA THR A 57 8.64 -21.19 9.53
C THR A 57 10.03 -21.79 9.39
N SER A 58 11.08 -20.96 9.46
CA SER A 58 12.46 -21.39 9.26
C SER A 58 13.01 -22.23 10.43
N LYS A 59 14.10 -22.97 10.15
CA LYS A 59 14.84 -23.74 11.16
C LYS A 59 15.27 -22.91 12.38
N LYS A 60 15.42 -21.59 12.24
CA LYS A 60 15.72 -20.69 13.34
C LYS A 60 14.72 -20.81 14.49
N TYR A 61 13.46 -21.08 14.17
CA TYR A 61 12.36 -21.17 15.15
C TYR A 61 11.88 -22.60 15.40
N GLU A 62 12.57 -23.60 14.82
CA GLU A 62 12.13 -25.00 14.84
C GLU A 62 11.92 -25.56 16.25
N ASN A 63 12.82 -25.20 17.19
CA ASN A 63 12.78 -25.65 18.59
C ASN A 63 12.14 -24.65 19.53
N GLU A 64 11.56 -23.58 18.98
CA GLU A 64 10.92 -22.55 19.79
C GLU A 64 9.43 -22.84 19.96
N LYS A 65 8.89 -22.50 21.14
CA LYS A 65 7.45 -22.59 21.44
C LYS A 65 6.88 -21.19 21.51
N PHE A 66 5.76 -20.98 20.85
CA PHE A 66 4.97 -19.76 20.94
C PHE A 66 3.55 -20.12 21.38
N ASP A 67 2.98 -19.28 22.24
CA ASP A 67 1.59 -19.41 22.65
C ASP A 67 0.67 -18.85 21.57
N LEU A 68 1.13 -17.76 20.90
CA LEU A 68 0.32 -17.01 19.95
C LEU A 68 1.14 -16.57 18.72
N ILE A 69 0.60 -16.82 17.54
CA ILE A 69 1.13 -16.34 16.25
C ILE A 69 0.13 -15.36 15.65
N CYS A 70 0.49 -14.08 15.61
CA CYS A 70 -0.33 -13.02 15.01
C CYS A 70 0.20 -12.70 13.62
N ILE A 71 -0.58 -12.95 12.60
CA ILE A 71 -0.19 -12.77 11.21
C ILE A 71 -0.94 -11.57 10.63
N SER A 72 -0.24 -10.70 9.91
CA SER A 72 -0.85 -9.66 9.07
C SER A 72 -0.56 -9.99 7.61
N SER A 73 -1.59 -9.94 6.77
CA SER A 73 -1.46 -10.27 5.36
C SER A 73 -2.33 -9.37 4.46
N VAL A 74 -1.77 -9.04 3.29
CA VAL A 74 -2.53 -8.55 2.15
C VAL A 74 -3.09 -9.73 1.35
N ILE A 75 -3.97 -9.47 0.38
CA ILE A 75 -4.64 -10.51 -0.41
C ILE A 75 -3.63 -11.47 -1.06
N SER A 76 -2.61 -10.94 -1.77
CA SER A 76 -1.62 -11.76 -2.47
C SER A 76 -0.63 -12.51 -1.55
N GLY A 77 -0.64 -12.21 -0.26
CA GLY A 77 0.13 -12.92 0.77
C GLY A 77 -0.65 -14.02 1.48
N SER A 78 -1.92 -14.21 1.17
CA SER A 78 -2.81 -15.15 1.89
C SER A 78 -2.32 -16.59 1.88
N LYS A 79 -1.79 -17.06 0.75
CA LYS A 79 -1.20 -18.41 0.64
C LYS A 79 -0.09 -18.61 1.67
N ARG A 80 0.83 -17.63 1.77
CA ARG A 80 1.91 -17.67 2.75
C ARG A 80 1.40 -17.60 4.19
N ALA A 81 0.41 -16.76 4.46
CA ALA A 81 -0.22 -16.67 5.78
C ALA A 81 -0.81 -18.02 6.22
N LYS A 82 -1.50 -18.73 5.32
CA LYS A 82 -2.05 -20.09 5.58
C LYS A 82 -0.93 -21.11 5.86
N GLU A 83 0.18 -21.08 5.12
CA GLU A 83 1.35 -21.94 5.38
C GLU A 83 1.92 -21.71 6.77
N ILE A 84 2.07 -20.45 7.19
CA ILE A 84 2.54 -20.08 8.53
C ILE A 84 1.59 -20.62 9.60
N ALA A 85 0.28 -20.41 9.43
CA ALA A 85 -0.71 -20.90 10.38
C ALA A 85 -0.69 -22.43 10.51
N LYS A 86 -0.67 -23.16 9.37
CA LYS A 86 -0.59 -24.62 9.35
C LYS A 86 0.63 -25.13 10.11
N PHE A 87 1.79 -24.53 9.87
CA PHE A 87 3.05 -24.90 10.53
C PHE A 87 2.97 -24.72 12.04
N TRP A 88 2.49 -23.56 12.52
CA TRP A 88 2.47 -23.28 13.96
C TRP A 88 1.34 -23.98 14.69
N LYS A 89 0.18 -24.19 14.06
CA LYS A 89 -0.88 -25.05 14.61
C LYS A 89 -0.39 -26.49 14.86
N SER A 90 0.42 -27.04 13.96
CA SER A 90 1.01 -28.37 14.14
C SER A 90 1.97 -28.44 15.36
N LYS A 91 2.42 -27.28 15.86
CA LYS A 91 3.24 -27.13 17.05
C LYS A 91 2.44 -26.70 18.30
N GLY A 92 1.12 -26.62 18.20
CA GLY A 92 0.21 -26.29 19.29
C GLY A 92 0.05 -24.79 19.56
N ALA A 93 0.55 -23.90 18.70
CA ALA A 93 0.36 -22.47 18.86
C ALA A 93 -1.02 -22.03 18.38
N TYR A 94 -1.63 -21.06 19.08
CA TYR A 94 -2.85 -20.38 18.64
C TYR A 94 -2.55 -19.39 17.50
N THR A 95 -3.40 -19.31 16.50
CA THR A 95 -3.16 -18.50 15.29
C THR A 95 -4.23 -17.44 15.07
N LEU A 96 -3.77 -16.21 14.88
CA LEU A 96 -4.61 -15.05 14.60
C LEU A 96 -4.19 -14.42 13.28
N ILE A 97 -5.17 -14.04 12.44
CA ILE A 97 -4.97 -13.30 11.19
C ILE A 97 -5.65 -11.95 11.21
N GLY A 98 -4.97 -10.94 10.69
CA GLY A 98 -5.50 -9.59 10.43
C GLY A 98 -5.05 -9.03 9.09
N GLY A 99 -5.45 -7.78 8.81
CA GLY A 99 -5.10 -7.05 7.61
C GLY A 99 -6.10 -7.20 6.46
N HIS A 100 -5.67 -6.82 5.24
CA HIS A 100 -6.56 -6.76 4.08
C HIS A 100 -7.17 -8.10 3.71
N TYR A 101 -6.40 -9.18 3.78
CA TYR A 101 -6.90 -10.53 3.50
C TYR A 101 -8.03 -10.93 4.47
N ALA A 102 -7.78 -10.82 5.76
CA ALA A 102 -8.74 -11.16 6.81
C ALA A 102 -10.03 -10.33 6.70
N THR A 103 -9.90 -9.04 6.34
CA THR A 103 -11.05 -8.14 6.22
C THR A 103 -11.90 -8.41 4.97
N ALA A 104 -11.25 -8.78 3.86
CA ALA A 104 -11.93 -8.99 2.60
C ALA A 104 -12.55 -10.40 2.49
N LEU A 105 -11.90 -11.41 3.07
CA LEU A 105 -12.20 -12.83 2.90
C LEU A 105 -12.32 -13.53 4.26
N LYS A 106 -13.13 -12.95 5.14
CA LYS A 106 -13.34 -13.44 6.52
C LYS A 106 -13.71 -14.92 6.56
N GLU A 107 -14.68 -15.34 5.78
CA GLU A 107 -15.18 -16.72 5.80
C GLU A 107 -14.11 -17.73 5.37
N GLU A 108 -13.29 -17.38 4.39
CA GLU A 108 -12.15 -18.19 3.98
C GLU A 108 -11.09 -18.22 5.10
N ALA A 109 -10.76 -17.06 5.68
CA ALA A 109 -9.77 -16.97 6.74
C ALA A 109 -10.16 -17.80 7.98
N LEU A 110 -11.43 -17.84 8.37
CA LEU A 110 -11.95 -18.63 9.49
C LEU A 110 -11.75 -20.15 9.31
N GLN A 111 -11.49 -20.65 8.11
CA GLN A 111 -11.18 -22.07 7.87
C GLN A 111 -9.74 -22.42 8.25
N TYR A 112 -8.84 -21.45 8.26
CA TYR A 112 -7.40 -21.69 8.46
C TYR A 112 -6.85 -21.16 9.78
N PHE A 113 -7.48 -20.13 10.35
CA PHE A 113 -7.00 -19.46 11.57
C PHE A 113 -7.98 -19.65 12.72
N ASP A 114 -7.46 -19.59 13.94
CA ASP A 114 -8.29 -19.75 15.15
C ASP A 114 -9.10 -18.48 15.41
N THR A 115 -8.53 -17.31 15.14
CA THR A 115 -9.21 -16.02 15.24
C THR A 115 -8.92 -15.14 14.02
N VAL A 116 -9.92 -14.36 13.60
CA VAL A 116 -9.86 -13.38 12.51
C VAL A 116 -10.16 -11.98 13.07
N ILE A 117 -9.25 -11.04 12.86
CA ILE A 117 -9.49 -9.61 13.14
C ILE A 117 -9.68 -8.86 11.82
N MET A 118 -10.84 -8.25 11.68
CA MET A 118 -11.21 -7.44 10.50
C MET A 118 -11.01 -5.94 10.79
N GLY A 119 -10.70 -5.18 9.74
CA GLY A 119 -10.49 -3.74 9.84
C GLY A 119 -9.21 -3.37 10.57
N ALA A 120 -9.28 -2.28 11.31
CA ALA A 120 -8.17 -1.78 12.12
C ALA A 120 -8.04 -2.56 13.43
N ALA A 121 -6.81 -2.85 13.86
CA ALA A 121 -6.53 -3.72 15.00
C ALA A 121 -6.53 -2.97 16.36
N GLU A 122 -6.54 -1.66 16.34
CA GLU A 122 -6.26 -0.80 17.49
C GLU A 122 -7.18 -1.06 18.70
N ILE A 123 -8.43 -1.45 18.46
CA ILE A 123 -9.40 -1.83 19.50
C ILE A 123 -9.53 -3.35 19.59
N SER A 124 -9.66 -4.00 18.43
CA SER A 124 -9.96 -5.44 18.35
C SER A 124 -8.83 -6.31 18.89
N PHE A 125 -7.57 -5.93 18.68
CA PHE A 125 -6.43 -6.74 19.12
C PHE A 125 -6.24 -6.73 20.66
N PRO A 126 -6.32 -5.60 21.39
CA PRO A 126 -6.34 -5.61 22.84
C PRO A 126 -7.51 -6.43 23.43
N MET A 127 -8.72 -6.33 22.89
CA MET A 127 -9.88 -7.13 23.30
C MET A 127 -9.61 -8.64 23.12
N PHE A 128 -9.06 -9.00 21.96
CA PHE A 128 -8.66 -10.39 21.71
C PHE A 128 -7.63 -10.87 22.73
N LEU A 129 -6.60 -10.09 23.03
CA LEU A 129 -5.57 -10.47 24.00
C LEU A 129 -6.15 -10.69 25.39
N GLU A 130 -7.11 -9.89 25.81
CA GLU A 130 -7.82 -10.07 27.08
C GLU A 130 -8.64 -11.37 27.07
N ASP A 131 -9.47 -11.58 26.06
CA ASP A 131 -10.25 -12.81 25.91
C ASP A 131 -9.34 -14.05 25.82
N PHE A 132 -8.22 -13.95 25.10
CA PHE A 132 -7.26 -15.05 24.94
C PHE A 132 -6.60 -15.44 26.28
N THR A 133 -6.18 -14.46 27.06
CA THR A 133 -5.57 -14.72 28.38
C THR A 133 -6.57 -15.25 29.39
N ASN A 134 -7.85 -14.91 29.25
CA ASN A 134 -8.95 -15.47 30.05
C ASN A 134 -9.42 -16.85 29.57
N GLY A 135 -8.85 -17.39 28.50
CA GLY A 135 -9.22 -18.69 27.92
C GLY A 135 -10.51 -18.70 27.09
N THR A 136 -11.04 -17.55 26.72
CA THR A 136 -12.33 -17.39 26.03
C THR A 136 -12.23 -16.57 24.73
N PRO A 137 -11.21 -16.79 23.86
CA PRO A 137 -11.05 -16.02 22.65
C PRO A 137 -12.21 -16.32 21.67
N LYS A 138 -12.75 -15.26 21.06
CA LYS A 138 -13.76 -15.37 20.01
C LYS A 138 -13.13 -15.72 18.68
N ARG A 139 -13.91 -16.30 17.80
CA ARG A 139 -13.48 -16.64 16.44
C ARG A 139 -13.24 -15.39 15.58
N GLU A 140 -13.94 -14.29 15.86
CA GLU A 140 -13.84 -13.06 15.08
C GLU A 140 -13.96 -11.81 15.95
N TYR A 141 -13.26 -10.75 15.55
CA TYR A 141 -13.34 -9.41 16.12
C TYR A 141 -13.44 -8.36 15.03
N PHE A 142 -14.32 -7.40 15.24
CA PHE A 142 -14.47 -6.23 14.39
C PHE A 142 -14.91 -5.03 15.22
N ASN A 143 -14.08 -4.01 15.25
CA ASN A 143 -14.42 -2.74 15.88
C ASN A 143 -13.96 -1.58 15.00
N LEU A 144 -14.81 -0.57 14.90
CA LEU A 144 -14.42 0.69 14.27
C LEU A 144 -13.61 1.53 15.25
N VAL A 145 -12.48 2.02 14.80
CA VAL A 145 -11.68 2.99 15.57
C VAL A 145 -12.30 4.36 15.39
N GLY A 146 -12.63 5.01 16.50
CA GLY A 146 -13.09 6.40 16.49
C GLY A 146 -11.93 7.40 16.33
N ASN A 147 -12.26 8.67 16.09
CA ASN A 147 -11.25 9.73 16.03
C ASN A 147 -10.68 10.08 17.41
N ASP A 148 -11.33 9.62 18.48
CA ASP A 148 -10.89 9.85 19.87
C ASP A 148 -9.86 8.80 20.33
N TYR A 149 -9.51 7.84 19.47
CA TYR A 149 -8.50 6.84 19.78
C TYR A 149 -7.10 7.47 19.75
N GLU A 150 -6.41 7.43 20.89
CA GLU A 150 -5.04 7.87 21.00
C GLU A 150 -4.08 6.68 20.90
N PRO A 151 -3.26 6.59 19.83
CA PRO A 151 -2.32 5.50 19.66
C PRO A 151 -1.19 5.54 20.69
N LYS A 152 -0.69 4.38 21.09
CA LYS A 152 0.52 4.29 21.91
C LYS A 152 1.76 4.62 21.06
N PRO A 153 2.83 5.22 21.64
CA PRO A 153 4.10 5.45 20.96
C PRO A 153 4.71 4.16 20.40
N LEU A 154 5.25 4.24 19.18
CA LEU A 154 5.79 3.07 18.49
C LEU A 154 7.24 2.77 18.87
N ASN A 155 7.54 1.54 19.22
CA ASN A 155 8.90 1.08 19.50
C ASN A 155 9.70 0.83 18.20
N ARG A 156 10.17 1.91 17.55
CA ARG A 156 10.92 1.82 16.28
C ARG A 156 12.28 1.15 16.40
N LYS A 157 12.79 0.93 17.65
CA LYS A 157 14.04 0.17 17.88
C LYS A 157 13.91 -1.29 17.44
N LEU A 158 12.69 -1.80 17.30
CA LEU A 158 12.41 -3.14 16.77
C LEU A 158 12.66 -3.26 15.26
N LEU A 159 12.63 -2.15 14.52
CA LEU A 159 12.91 -2.11 13.08
C LEU A 159 14.42 -2.08 12.78
N LYS A 160 15.16 -3.11 13.25
CA LYS A 160 16.64 -3.16 13.19
C LYS A 160 17.19 -3.65 11.86
N ASN A 161 16.36 -4.21 10.97
CA ASN A 161 16.85 -4.85 9.75
C ASN A 161 17.61 -3.87 8.84
N LYS A 162 18.82 -4.27 8.40
CA LYS A 162 19.68 -3.45 7.52
C LYS A 162 19.09 -3.19 6.14
N LYS A 163 18.06 -3.92 5.76
CA LYS A 163 17.31 -3.69 4.51
C LYS A 163 16.33 -2.51 4.59
N TYR A 164 16.05 -1.98 5.76
CA TYR A 164 15.28 -0.74 5.86
C TYR A 164 16.13 0.49 5.49
N PHE A 165 15.48 1.48 4.86
CA PHE A 165 16.10 2.78 4.63
C PHE A 165 16.27 3.53 5.95
N LYS A 166 17.50 3.68 6.43
CA LYS A 166 17.80 4.31 7.73
C LYS A 166 17.40 5.78 7.84
N ASN A 167 17.38 6.49 6.70
CA ASN A 167 17.14 7.94 6.68
C ASN A 167 15.66 8.29 6.43
N TYR A 168 14.78 7.29 6.39
CA TYR A 168 13.36 7.48 6.19
C TYR A 168 12.57 6.94 7.37
N GLY A 169 11.66 7.77 7.90
CA GLY A 169 10.59 7.35 8.78
C GLY A 169 9.31 7.14 7.97
N THR A 170 8.44 6.29 8.45
CA THR A 170 7.09 6.10 7.95
C THR A 170 6.10 6.39 9.07
N ILE A 171 4.98 7.01 8.75
CA ILE A 171 3.94 7.35 9.72
C ILE A 171 2.57 7.32 9.03
N ILE A 172 1.54 7.09 9.81
CA ILE A 172 0.15 7.26 9.40
C ILE A 172 -0.44 8.36 10.27
N ALA A 173 -0.94 9.40 9.65
CA ALA A 173 -1.70 10.47 10.33
C ALA A 173 -3.21 10.24 10.17
N ASN A 174 -3.63 9.69 9.03
CA ASN A 174 -5.01 9.41 8.71
C ASN A 174 -5.14 8.05 8.02
N ASN A 175 -5.93 7.15 8.60
CA ASN A 175 -6.38 5.93 7.97
C ASN A 175 -7.69 6.20 7.20
N GLY A 176 -7.88 5.44 6.10
CA GLY A 176 -9.07 5.56 5.28
C GLY A 176 -9.03 6.69 4.26
N CYS A 177 -10.09 6.80 3.48
CA CYS A 177 -10.23 7.78 2.41
C CYS A 177 -11.72 8.07 2.19
N PRO A 178 -12.16 9.32 2.03
CA PRO A 178 -13.57 9.65 1.81
C PRO A 178 -14.05 9.28 0.38
N ASN A 179 -13.12 9.05 -0.54
CA ASN A 179 -13.44 8.64 -1.90
C ASN A 179 -13.91 7.18 -1.93
N LYS A 180 -14.91 6.90 -2.78
CA LYS A 180 -15.54 5.58 -2.91
C LYS A 180 -15.25 4.96 -4.28
N CYS A 181 -13.97 4.95 -4.70
CA CYS A 181 -13.57 4.33 -5.96
C CYS A 181 -13.89 2.82 -5.95
N SER A 182 -14.53 2.32 -7.02
CA SER A 182 -15.12 0.97 -7.05
C SER A 182 -14.09 -0.17 -6.95
N TYR A 183 -12.83 0.08 -7.30
CA TYR A 183 -11.73 -0.90 -7.24
C TYR A 183 -10.94 -0.87 -5.92
N CYS A 184 -11.18 0.13 -5.05
CA CYS A 184 -10.27 0.42 -3.95
C CYS A 184 -10.58 -0.40 -2.69
N SER A 185 -9.64 -1.23 -2.24
CA SER A 185 -9.77 -2.03 -1.02
C SER A 185 -9.81 -1.20 0.27
N ILE A 186 -9.30 0.05 0.25
CA ILE A 186 -9.30 0.95 1.41
C ILE A 186 -10.73 1.26 1.88
N THR A 187 -11.67 1.43 0.94
CA THR A 187 -13.07 1.68 1.27
C THR A 187 -13.65 0.52 2.09
N LYS A 188 -13.32 -0.72 1.75
CA LYS A 188 -13.76 -1.92 2.49
C LYS A 188 -13.09 -1.97 3.87
N MET A 189 -11.78 -1.72 3.93
CA MET A 189 -10.97 -1.80 5.16
C MET A 189 -11.45 -0.84 6.24
N TYR A 190 -11.79 0.40 5.86
CA TYR A 190 -12.15 1.47 6.80
C TYR A 190 -13.59 1.95 6.68
N SER A 191 -14.46 1.19 6.01
CA SER A 191 -15.89 1.52 5.82
C SER A 191 -16.13 2.93 5.24
N GLY A 192 -15.20 3.42 4.40
CA GLY A 192 -15.27 4.74 3.78
C GLY A 192 -15.09 5.91 4.77
N LYS A 193 -14.63 5.66 5.99
CA LYS A 193 -14.41 6.68 7.03
C LYS A 193 -12.94 7.06 7.11
N ASN A 194 -12.68 8.32 7.43
CA ASN A 194 -11.36 8.78 7.88
C ASN A 194 -11.21 8.49 9.37
N GLN A 195 -10.03 7.99 9.76
CA GLN A 195 -9.66 7.76 11.16
C GLN A 195 -8.36 8.51 11.41
N MET A 196 -8.48 9.74 11.93
CA MET A 196 -7.35 10.63 12.15
C MET A 196 -6.74 10.35 13.53
N ARG A 197 -5.41 10.33 13.58
CA ARG A 197 -4.66 10.35 14.84
C ARG A 197 -4.54 11.80 15.32
N SER A 198 -4.38 12.02 16.63
CA SER A 198 -4.17 13.37 17.12
C SER A 198 -2.90 13.99 16.50
N ILE A 199 -2.95 15.29 16.22
CA ILE A 199 -1.81 16.01 15.67
C ILE A 199 -0.63 15.92 16.64
N GLU A 200 -0.91 16.00 17.93
CA GLU A 200 0.09 15.86 18.99
C GLU A 200 0.83 14.52 18.89
N TYR A 201 0.11 13.41 18.74
CA TYR A 201 0.72 12.10 18.55
C TYR A 201 1.65 12.09 17.34
N VAL A 202 1.19 12.55 16.16
CA VAL A 202 1.99 12.56 14.93
C VAL A 202 3.26 13.38 15.10
N ILE A 203 3.17 14.53 15.70
CA ILE A 203 4.31 15.44 15.94
C ILE A 203 5.29 14.83 16.96
N ASN A 204 4.78 14.23 18.04
CA ASN A 204 5.62 13.60 19.06
C ASN A 204 6.35 12.38 18.48
N GLU A 205 5.70 11.53 17.66
CA GLU A 205 6.34 10.43 16.94
C GLU A 205 7.48 10.92 16.02
N ILE A 206 7.28 12.04 15.32
CA ILE A 206 8.33 12.60 14.46
C ILE A 206 9.48 13.14 15.29
N LYS A 207 9.23 13.89 16.36
CA LYS A 207 10.23 14.46 17.26
C LYS A 207 11.07 13.41 17.99
N ALA A 208 10.44 12.33 18.43
CA ALA A 208 11.10 11.24 19.14
C ALA A 208 12.07 10.44 18.27
N ASN A 209 11.99 10.60 16.94
CA ASN A 209 12.72 9.78 15.98
C ASN A 209 13.69 10.62 15.12
N LYS A 210 14.82 10.01 14.75
CA LYS A 210 15.92 10.70 14.04
C LYS A 210 15.75 10.98 12.55
N PRO A 211 14.91 10.23 11.76
CA PRO A 211 14.83 10.48 10.33
C PRO A 211 14.41 11.92 10.02
N LYS A 212 15.10 12.56 9.05
CA LYS A 212 14.72 13.88 8.53
C LYS A 212 13.80 13.81 7.31
N LYS A 213 13.57 12.60 6.79
CA LYS A 213 12.67 12.32 5.66
C LYS A 213 11.57 11.37 6.10
N TRP A 214 10.33 11.75 5.83
CA TRP A 214 9.16 11.00 6.27
C TRP A 214 8.24 10.66 5.10
N ILE A 215 7.60 9.51 5.19
CA ILE A 215 6.56 9.08 4.26
C ILE A 215 5.28 8.93 5.07
N PHE A 216 4.30 9.74 4.76
CA PHE A 216 2.94 9.56 5.24
C PHE A 216 2.31 8.43 4.42
N LEU A 217 1.97 7.33 5.09
CA LEU A 217 1.36 6.15 4.47
C LEU A 217 -0.16 6.29 4.32
N ASP A 218 -0.66 7.47 4.55
CA ASP A 218 -2.07 7.83 4.45
C ASP A 218 -2.59 7.52 3.03
N PRO A 219 -3.74 6.85 2.88
CA PRO A 219 -4.33 6.62 1.56
C PRO A 219 -4.66 7.92 0.81
N ASN A 220 -5.03 8.97 1.55
CA ASN A 220 -5.22 10.33 1.06
C ASN A 220 -4.91 11.33 2.20
N PHE A 221 -3.76 11.98 2.14
CA PHE A 221 -3.31 12.93 3.16
C PHE A 221 -4.29 14.10 3.37
N LEU A 222 -4.96 14.51 2.30
CA LEU A 222 -5.96 15.57 2.33
C LEU A 222 -7.40 15.07 2.50
N GLY A 223 -7.58 13.83 2.89
CA GLY A 223 -8.89 13.21 3.09
C GLY A 223 -9.78 14.00 4.09
N ASN A 224 -9.16 14.64 5.08
CA ASN A 224 -9.76 15.70 5.87
C ASN A 224 -8.91 16.97 5.73
N ARG A 225 -9.43 17.96 5.00
CA ARG A 225 -8.69 19.18 4.65
C ARG A 225 -8.30 20.00 5.87
N ASN A 226 -9.20 20.18 6.84
CA ASN A 226 -8.93 21.00 8.03
C ASN A 226 -7.86 20.36 8.92
N TYR A 227 -7.94 19.07 9.15
CA TYR A 227 -6.92 18.31 9.86
C TYR A 227 -5.55 18.41 9.17
N ALA A 228 -5.50 18.25 7.85
CA ALA A 228 -4.25 18.33 7.11
C ALA A 228 -3.61 19.72 7.18
N ILE A 229 -4.41 20.80 7.17
CA ILE A 229 -3.92 22.18 7.36
C ILE A 229 -3.27 22.31 8.74
N GLN A 230 -3.98 21.93 9.80
CA GLN A 230 -3.47 22.03 11.17
C GLN A 230 -2.18 21.20 11.36
N LEU A 231 -2.14 19.97 10.80
CA LEU A 231 -0.95 19.14 10.85
C LEU A 231 0.22 19.80 10.11
N MET A 232 0.01 20.37 8.93
CA MET A 232 1.07 21.03 8.15
C MET A 232 1.63 22.27 8.85
N GLU A 233 0.80 23.04 9.56
CA GLU A 233 1.28 24.17 10.37
C GLU A 233 2.25 23.71 11.48
N GLU A 234 2.00 22.56 12.10
CA GLU A 234 2.93 21.99 13.08
C GLU A 234 4.19 21.41 12.39
N LEU A 235 4.04 20.74 11.23
CA LEU A 235 5.17 20.19 10.48
C LEU A 235 6.17 21.28 10.03
N LYS A 236 5.72 22.50 9.74
CA LYS A 236 6.59 23.66 9.41
C LYS A 236 7.67 23.89 10.47
N LYS A 237 7.31 23.70 11.73
CA LYS A 237 8.21 23.92 12.88
C LYS A 237 9.33 22.87 12.96
N LEU A 238 9.14 21.69 12.35
CA LEU A 238 10.06 20.54 12.47
C LEU A 238 11.19 20.52 11.43
N LYS A 239 11.12 21.34 10.37
CA LYS A 239 12.11 21.42 9.27
C LYS A 239 12.45 20.04 8.65
N ILE A 240 11.47 19.14 8.61
CA ILE A 240 11.59 17.82 7.96
C ILE A 240 11.27 17.88 6.46
N LYS A 241 11.61 16.82 5.73
CA LYS A 241 11.12 16.59 4.34
C LYS A 241 10.17 15.40 4.34
N TRP A 242 9.06 15.53 3.61
CA TRP A 242 8.07 14.47 3.58
C TRP A 242 7.39 14.27 2.22
N THR A 243 6.82 13.09 2.04
CA THR A 243 5.98 12.71 0.90
C THR A 243 4.69 12.09 1.40
N ALA A 244 3.62 12.19 0.60
CA ALA A 244 2.31 11.61 0.92
C ALA A 244 1.55 11.23 -0.36
N SER A 245 0.38 10.58 -0.21
CA SER A 245 -0.58 10.38 -1.30
C SER A 245 -1.64 11.47 -1.29
N ALA A 246 -2.05 11.94 -2.47
CA ALA A 246 -3.10 12.93 -2.64
C ALA A 246 -3.86 12.73 -3.97
N THR A 247 -4.99 13.42 -4.13
CA THR A 247 -5.68 13.51 -5.43
C THR A 247 -5.09 14.63 -6.28
N ILE A 248 -5.21 14.53 -7.61
CA ILE A 248 -4.66 15.51 -8.55
C ILE A 248 -5.28 16.92 -8.36
N ASN A 249 -6.49 16.99 -7.83
CA ASN A 249 -7.22 18.25 -7.63
C ASN A 249 -6.53 19.21 -6.66
N ILE A 250 -5.54 18.73 -5.88
CA ILE A 250 -4.68 19.62 -5.09
C ILE A 250 -4.02 20.70 -5.95
N GLY A 251 -3.79 20.44 -7.25
CA GLY A 251 -3.25 21.40 -8.19
C GLY A 251 -4.10 22.66 -8.36
N ASN A 252 -5.37 22.65 -7.99
CA ASN A 252 -6.27 23.79 -7.99
C ASN A 252 -6.19 24.63 -6.70
N ASP A 253 -5.61 24.09 -5.61
CA ASP A 253 -5.54 24.80 -4.31
C ASP A 253 -4.13 25.37 -4.07
N LYS A 254 -3.88 26.56 -4.61
CA LYS A 254 -2.57 27.23 -4.48
C LYS A 254 -2.20 27.52 -3.02
N LYS A 255 -3.19 27.77 -2.13
CA LYS A 255 -2.95 28.03 -0.71
C LYS A 255 -2.41 26.77 -0.02
N ILE A 256 -3.02 25.62 -0.27
CA ILE A 256 -2.55 24.34 0.25
C ILE A 256 -1.19 23.97 -0.32
N LEU A 257 -0.95 24.15 -1.62
CA LEU A 257 0.37 23.90 -2.23
C LEU A 257 1.48 24.76 -1.62
N GLN A 258 1.20 26.03 -1.32
CA GLN A 258 2.14 26.90 -0.62
C GLN A 258 2.41 26.38 0.79
N LEU A 259 1.39 26.01 1.55
CA LEU A 259 1.54 25.43 2.88
C LEU A 259 2.30 24.12 2.86
N MET A 260 2.02 23.22 1.91
CA MET A 260 2.78 21.98 1.72
C MET A 260 4.26 22.23 1.49
N LYS A 261 4.60 23.19 0.62
CA LYS A 261 5.99 23.60 0.36
C LYS A 261 6.67 24.09 1.64
N GLU A 262 6.02 24.97 2.39
CA GLU A 262 6.54 25.52 3.65
C GLU A 262 6.69 24.44 4.73
N ALA A 263 5.75 23.51 4.80
CA ALA A 263 5.80 22.35 5.70
C ALA A 263 6.84 21.30 5.30
N GLY A 264 7.50 21.45 4.15
CA GLY A 264 8.58 20.58 3.70
C GLY A 264 8.16 19.40 2.82
N CYS A 265 6.98 19.44 2.20
CA CYS A 265 6.58 18.45 1.21
C CYS A 265 7.52 18.49 -0.01
N ILE A 266 8.06 17.35 -0.40
CA ILE A 266 8.96 17.22 -1.56
C ILE A 266 8.39 16.36 -2.68
N GLY A 267 7.30 15.67 -2.45
CA GLY A 267 6.67 14.84 -3.47
C GLY A 267 5.32 14.29 -3.07
N LEU A 268 4.47 14.09 -4.05
CA LEU A 268 3.15 13.50 -3.91
C LEU A 268 3.01 12.29 -4.81
N VAL A 269 2.40 11.22 -4.27
CA VAL A 269 1.90 10.11 -5.06
C VAL A 269 0.47 10.44 -5.47
N ILE A 270 0.24 10.63 -6.76
CA ILE A 270 -1.03 11.07 -7.33
C ILE A 270 -1.65 9.95 -8.17
N GLY A 271 -2.83 9.51 -7.78
CA GLY A 271 -3.62 8.59 -8.58
C GLY A 271 -4.25 9.29 -9.79
N LEU A 272 -3.59 9.29 -10.95
CA LEU A 272 -4.19 9.72 -12.21
C LEU A 272 -5.13 8.64 -12.76
N GLU A 273 -4.74 7.42 -12.65
CA GLU A 273 -5.37 6.12 -12.96
C GLU A 273 -5.62 5.89 -14.46
N SER A 274 -6.21 6.82 -15.18
CA SER A 274 -6.44 6.70 -16.62
C SER A 274 -6.30 8.06 -17.34
N PHE A 275 -6.04 8.02 -18.64
CA PHE A 275 -6.13 9.16 -19.57
C PHE A 275 -7.41 9.13 -20.40
N VAL A 276 -8.32 8.21 -20.12
CA VAL A 276 -9.65 8.12 -20.73
C VAL A 276 -10.69 8.47 -19.67
N GLN A 277 -11.47 9.53 -19.88
CA GLN A 277 -12.42 10.05 -18.90
C GLN A 277 -13.49 9.01 -18.51
N GLU A 278 -14.02 8.28 -19.50
CA GLU A 278 -15.02 7.24 -19.28
C GLU A 278 -14.54 6.15 -18.31
N ASN A 279 -13.26 5.79 -18.35
CA ASN A 279 -12.68 4.86 -17.38
C ASN A 279 -12.75 5.39 -15.94
N LEU A 280 -12.46 6.68 -15.74
CA LEU A 280 -12.53 7.32 -14.43
C LEU A 280 -13.97 7.40 -13.92
N ASP A 281 -14.89 7.71 -14.80
CA ASP A 281 -16.32 7.80 -14.49
C ASP A 281 -16.87 6.43 -14.09
N GLY A 282 -16.49 5.38 -14.83
CA GLY A 282 -16.89 3.99 -14.57
C GLY A 282 -16.38 3.42 -13.24
N VAL A 283 -15.26 3.94 -12.72
CA VAL A 283 -14.72 3.50 -11.42
C VAL A 283 -15.00 4.48 -10.27
N ASN A 284 -15.99 5.34 -10.43
CA ASN A 284 -16.37 6.37 -9.45
C ASN A 284 -15.22 7.31 -9.05
N LYS A 285 -14.39 7.69 -10.03
CA LYS A 285 -13.29 8.64 -9.88
C LYS A 285 -13.47 9.88 -10.77
N LYS A 286 -14.70 10.22 -11.10
CA LYS A 286 -15.10 11.36 -11.94
C LYS A 286 -14.66 12.73 -11.43
N PHE A 287 -14.16 12.82 -10.19
CA PHE A 287 -13.53 14.03 -9.68
C PHE A 287 -12.14 14.30 -10.31
N ASN A 288 -11.53 13.34 -10.99
CA ASN A 288 -10.37 13.56 -11.84
C ASN A 288 -10.85 14.00 -13.23
N ASN A 289 -10.32 15.13 -13.74
CA ASN A 289 -10.57 15.60 -15.11
C ASN A 289 -9.29 15.46 -15.95
N VAL A 290 -9.33 14.57 -16.93
CA VAL A 290 -8.17 14.24 -17.78
C VAL A 290 -7.62 15.47 -18.51
N THR A 291 -8.49 16.37 -18.98
CA THR A 291 -8.09 17.58 -19.73
C THR A 291 -7.27 18.56 -18.90
N GLU A 292 -7.38 18.50 -17.57
CA GLU A 292 -6.65 19.38 -16.67
C GLU A 292 -5.31 18.81 -16.17
N TYR A 293 -5.02 17.54 -16.40
CA TYR A 293 -3.85 16.86 -15.82
C TYR A 293 -2.54 17.61 -16.06
N LYS A 294 -2.28 18.05 -17.30
CA LYS A 294 -1.06 18.78 -17.64
C LYS A 294 -0.91 20.07 -16.85
N LYS A 295 -1.99 20.85 -16.73
CA LYS A 295 -2.02 22.10 -15.96
C LYS A 295 -1.79 21.84 -14.47
N LEU A 296 -2.51 20.84 -13.89
CA LEU A 296 -2.45 20.54 -12.49
C LEU A 296 -1.09 20.00 -12.07
N VAL A 297 -0.51 19.08 -12.85
CA VAL A 297 0.85 18.55 -12.60
C VAL A 297 1.87 19.69 -12.61
N LYS A 298 1.84 20.56 -13.62
CA LYS A 298 2.75 21.72 -13.71
C LYS A 298 2.55 22.68 -12.53
N THR A 299 1.31 22.90 -12.09
CA THR A 299 1.04 23.75 -10.94
C THR A 299 1.67 23.14 -9.67
N ILE A 300 1.46 21.87 -9.38
CA ILE A 300 2.08 21.18 -8.22
C ILE A 300 3.61 21.32 -8.28
N GLN A 301 4.21 21.04 -9.43
CA GLN A 301 5.65 21.11 -9.64
C GLN A 301 6.21 22.54 -9.49
N SER A 302 5.42 23.59 -9.78
CA SER A 302 5.86 24.97 -9.61
C SER A 302 6.13 25.35 -8.15
N TYR A 303 5.54 24.63 -7.20
CA TYR A 303 5.83 24.74 -5.76
C TYR A 303 7.04 23.90 -5.31
N GLY A 304 7.72 23.20 -6.22
CA GLY A 304 8.88 22.36 -5.90
C GLY A 304 8.51 20.95 -5.42
N ILE A 305 7.24 20.56 -5.58
CA ILE A 305 6.72 19.26 -5.18
C ILE A 305 6.75 18.34 -6.39
N SER A 306 7.46 17.21 -6.30
CA SER A 306 7.50 16.21 -7.37
C SER A 306 6.21 15.41 -7.45
N VAL A 307 5.80 15.04 -8.67
CA VAL A 307 4.60 14.23 -8.92
C VAL A 307 4.99 12.82 -9.36
N LEU A 308 4.73 11.85 -8.47
CA LEU A 308 4.76 10.44 -8.81
C LEU A 308 3.32 10.03 -9.16
N SER A 309 3.07 9.54 -10.37
CA SER A 309 1.72 9.12 -10.75
C SER A 309 1.54 7.63 -10.66
N THR A 310 0.36 7.18 -10.23
CA THR A 310 -0.12 5.83 -10.46
C THR A 310 -1.13 5.84 -11.60
N LEU A 311 -1.02 4.84 -12.47
CA LEU A 311 -1.91 4.59 -13.60
C LEU A 311 -2.30 3.12 -13.59
N MET A 312 -3.54 2.85 -13.93
CA MET A 312 -4.06 1.51 -14.09
C MET A 312 -4.43 1.26 -15.54
N ILE A 313 -4.17 0.05 -16.01
CA ILE A 313 -4.61 -0.42 -17.32
C ILE A 313 -5.49 -1.65 -17.17
N GLY A 314 -6.29 -1.92 -18.21
CA GLY A 314 -7.28 -2.99 -18.23
C GLY A 314 -8.65 -2.54 -17.72
N MET A 315 -8.90 -1.23 -17.67
CA MET A 315 -10.23 -0.68 -17.43
C MET A 315 -11.18 -0.94 -18.60
N GLU A 316 -12.46 -0.73 -18.38
CA GLU A 316 -13.54 -1.17 -19.27
C GLU A 316 -13.46 -0.63 -20.70
N THR A 317 -12.94 0.57 -20.92
CA THR A 317 -12.82 1.19 -22.25
C THR A 317 -11.40 1.19 -22.80
N ASP A 318 -10.44 0.60 -22.09
CA ASP A 318 -9.05 0.53 -22.58
C ASP A 318 -8.96 -0.31 -23.85
N THR A 319 -8.22 0.21 -24.84
CA THR A 319 -7.83 -0.51 -26.05
C THR A 319 -6.31 -0.66 -26.11
N VAL A 320 -5.82 -1.48 -27.00
CA VAL A 320 -4.38 -1.63 -27.25
C VAL A 320 -3.76 -0.28 -27.61
N GLU A 321 -4.47 0.50 -28.42
CA GLU A 321 -4.03 1.82 -28.91
C GLU A 321 -3.93 2.81 -27.74
N SER A 322 -4.96 2.88 -26.86
CA SER A 322 -4.96 3.79 -25.72
C SER A 322 -3.80 3.48 -24.76
N ILE A 323 -3.50 2.20 -24.52
CA ILE A 323 -2.38 1.78 -23.66
C ILE A 323 -1.03 2.19 -24.28
N ARG A 324 -0.87 2.01 -25.60
CA ARG A 324 0.37 2.35 -26.30
C ARG A 324 0.67 3.84 -26.36
N GLN A 325 -0.35 4.71 -26.25
CA GLN A 325 -0.18 6.15 -26.20
C GLN A 325 0.28 6.67 -24.83
N ILE A 326 0.11 5.89 -23.75
CA ILE A 326 0.43 6.32 -22.38
C ILE A 326 1.86 6.88 -22.22
N PRO A 327 2.93 6.27 -22.78
CA PRO A 327 4.29 6.81 -22.62
C PRO A 327 4.46 8.22 -23.20
N ASP A 328 3.79 8.56 -24.30
CA ASP A 328 3.85 9.88 -24.92
C ASP A 328 3.04 10.90 -24.12
N ILE A 329 1.86 10.52 -23.65
CA ILE A 329 1.02 11.37 -22.79
C ILE A 329 1.74 11.69 -21.47
N ILE A 330 2.43 10.73 -20.86
CA ILE A 330 3.24 10.95 -19.64
C ILE A 330 4.35 11.97 -19.88
N GLU A 331 5.03 11.94 -21.04
CA GLU A 331 6.05 12.93 -21.39
C GLU A 331 5.42 14.30 -21.61
N GLU A 332 4.28 14.38 -22.26
CA GLU A 332 3.55 15.63 -22.52
C GLU A 332 3.07 16.31 -21.23
N ILE A 333 2.46 15.54 -20.32
CA ILE A 333 1.98 16.03 -19.02
C ILE A 333 3.15 16.45 -18.15
N GLY A 334 4.29 15.78 -18.27
CA GLY A 334 5.51 16.07 -17.53
C GLY A 334 5.54 15.45 -16.13
N VAL A 335 4.90 14.29 -15.93
CA VAL A 335 4.98 13.50 -14.68
C VAL A 335 6.43 13.18 -14.35
N ASP A 336 6.81 13.30 -13.08
CA ASP A 336 8.20 13.02 -12.66
C ASP A 336 8.52 11.53 -12.72
N VAL A 337 7.70 10.69 -12.13
CA VAL A 337 7.88 9.23 -12.14
C VAL A 337 6.54 8.54 -12.29
N PRO A 338 6.26 7.95 -13.45
CA PRO A 338 5.04 7.15 -13.64
C PRO A 338 5.20 5.76 -13.05
N ARG A 339 4.10 5.20 -12.57
CA ARG A 339 3.96 3.83 -12.13
C ARG A 339 2.71 3.22 -12.73
N TYR A 340 2.79 2.01 -13.21
CA TYR A 340 1.70 1.30 -13.85
C TYR A 340 1.30 0.07 -13.05
N ASN A 341 -0.01 -0.15 -12.96
CA ASN A 341 -0.62 -1.34 -12.38
C ASN A 341 -1.68 -1.87 -13.36
N ILE A 342 -1.96 -3.15 -13.28
CA ILE A 342 -3.18 -3.73 -13.83
C ILE A 342 -4.28 -3.48 -12.81
N ILE A 343 -5.46 -3.01 -13.24
CA ILE A 343 -6.59 -2.89 -12.34
C ILE A 343 -6.91 -4.27 -11.78
N THR A 344 -6.83 -4.40 -10.46
CA THR A 344 -6.99 -5.70 -9.81
C THR A 344 -8.30 -5.73 -9.04
N PRO A 345 -9.21 -6.66 -9.35
CA PRO A 345 -10.51 -6.78 -8.69
C PRO A 345 -10.33 -7.40 -7.29
N TYR A 346 -10.04 -6.58 -6.29
CA TYR A 346 -9.86 -7.08 -4.94
C TYR A 346 -11.19 -7.53 -4.33
N PRO A 347 -11.25 -8.72 -3.68
CA PRO A 347 -12.45 -9.24 -3.04
C PRO A 347 -13.09 -8.21 -2.09
N GLY A 348 -14.43 -8.16 -2.14
CA GLY A 348 -15.23 -7.23 -1.36
C GLY A 348 -15.30 -5.80 -1.92
N THR A 349 -14.71 -5.52 -3.09
CA THR A 349 -14.89 -4.27 -3.81
C THR A 349 -16.05 -4.38 -4.82
N PRO A 350 -16.74 -3.25 -5.15
CA PRO A 350 -17.78 -3.27 -6.19
C PRO A 350 -17.26 -3.79 -7.54
N PHE A 351 -16.03 -3.45 -7.92
CA PHE A 351 -15.43 -3.92 -9.17
C PHE A 351 -15.22 -5.44 -9.20
N PHE A 352 -14.84 -6.05 -8.05
CA PHE A 352 -14.76 -7.51 -7.95
C PHE A 352 -16.12 -8.17 -8.13
N ASN A 353 -17.15 -7.66 -7.46
CA ASN A 353 -18.50 -8.21 -7.55
C ASN A 353 -19.04 -8.13 -8.96
N GLN A 354 -18.86 -6.98 -9.64
CA GLN A 354 -19.23 -6.80 -11.04
C GLN A 354 -18.59 -7.86 -11.94
N LEU A 355 -17.27 -8.06 -11.85
CA LEU A 355 -16.56 -9.04 -12.69
C LEU A 355 -16.96 -10.48 -12.36
N LYS A 356 -17.32 -10.76 -11.11
CA LYS A 356 -17.80 -12.08 -10.69
C LYS A 356 -19.20 -12.37 -11.25
N GLU A 357 -20.10 -11.40 -11.18
CA GLU A 357 -21.46 -11.49 -11.77
C GLU A 357 -21.43 -11.62 -13.30
N GLU A 358 -20.47 -10.96 -13.96
CA GLU A 358 -20.25 -11.04 -15.41
C GLU A 358 -19.45 -12.29 -15.87
N ASP A 359 -19.11 -13.23 -14.98
CA ASP A 359 -18.23 -14.40 -15.24
C ASP A 359 -16.90 -14.02 -15.93
N ARG A 360 -16.29 -12.96 -15.48
CA ARG A 360 -15.04 -12.42 -16.04
C ARG A 360 -13.82 -12.66 -15.19
N LEU A 361 -13.92 -13.26 -14.01
CA LEU A 361 -12.74 -13.66 -13.23
C LEU A 361 -12.08 -14.87 -13.88
N LEU A 362 -10.75 -14.84 -14.05
CA LEU A 362 -9.95 -15.93 -14.60
C LEU A 362 -9.51 -16.91 -13.50
N THR A 363 -9.37 -16.42 -12.29
CA THR A 363 -8.91 -17.21 -11.14
C THR A 363 -9.31 -16.52 -9.84
N GLU A 364 -9.55 -17.29 -8.79
CA GLU A 364 -9.65 -16.84 -7.40
C GLU A 364 -8.39 -17.30 -6.60
N ASP A 365 -7.30 -17.67 -7.27
CA ASP A 365 -6.01 -17.81 -6.58
C ASP A 365 -5.44 -16.42 -6.26
N TRP A 366 -5.57 -16.03 -5.01
CA TRP A 366 -5.20 -14.72 -4.51
C TRP A 366 -3.72 -14.37 -4.67
N TYR A 367 -2.87 -15.37 -4.89
CA TYR A 367 -1.45 -15.17 -5.19
C TYR A 367 -1.21 -14.26 -6.40
N TYR A 368 -2.10 -14.30 -7.39
CA TYR A 368 -2.01 -13.51 -8.62
C TYR A 368 -2.62 -12.11 -8.51
N TYR A 369 -3.25 -11.75 -7.36
CA TYR A 369 -3.85 -10.42 -7.14
C TYR A 369 -2.78 -9.42 -6.69
N ASP A 370 -1.77 -9.23 -7.51
CA ASP A 370 -0.51 -8.54 -7.22
C ASP A 370 -0.33 -7.20 -7.98
N THR A 371 -1.37 -6.72 -8.65
CA THR A 371 -1.37 -5.52 -9.50
C THR A 371 -0.51 -5.59 -10.77
N GLU A 372 0.17 -6.71 -11.01
CA GLU A 372 1.04 -6.92 -12.17
C GLU A 372 0.56 -8.10 -13.04
N THR A 373 -0.39 -8.89 -12.54
CA THR A 373 -0.99 -10.04 -13.21
C THR A 373 -2.43 -9.76 -13.60
N VAL A 374 -2.80 -10.06 -14.85
CA VAL A 374 -4.19 -9.99 -15.32
C VAL A 374 -4.95 -11.20 -14.80
N VAL A 375 -5.94 -10.98 -13.93
CA VAL A 375 -6.75 -12.02 -13.29
C VAL A 375 -8.22 -12.02 -13.75
N PHE A 376 -8.53 -11.30 -14.80
CA PHE A 376 -9.88 -11.15 -15.35
C PHE A 376 -9.89 -11.06 -16.88
N LYS A 377 -11.06 -11.21 -17.49
CA LYS A 377 -11.28 -11.05 -18.94
C LYS A 377 -11.57 -9.55 -19.23
N PRO A 378 -10.65 -8.79 -19.86
CA PRO A 378 -10.91 -7.40 -20.30
C PRO A 378 -11.99 -7.37 -21.40
N LYS A 379 -12.66 -6.21 -21.60
CA LYS A 379 -13.73 -6.11 -22.62
C LYS A 379 -13.18 -6.03 -24.05
N ASN A 380 -12.13 -5.24 -24.28
CA ASN A 380 -11.72 -4.87 -25.64
C ASN A 380 -10.45 -5.59 -26.13
N MET A 381 -9.96 -6.54 -25.38
CA MET A 381 -8.79 -7.36 -25.76
C MET A 381 -8.76 -8.68 -24.96
N SER A 382 -7.94 -9.62 -25.39
CA SER A 382 -7.70 -10.82 -24.59
C SER A 382 -6.85 -10.52 -23.34
N TYR A 383 -6.96 -11.34 -22.29
CA TYR A 383 -6.13 -11.20 -21.10
C TYR A 383 -4.64 -11.35 -21.40
N ASP A 384 -4.27 -12.23 -22.36
CA ASP A 384 -2.90 -12.37 -22.84
C ASP A 384 -2.39 -11.10 -23.51
N THR A 385 -3.27 -10.42 -24.28
CA THR A 385 -2.93 -9.15 -24.94
C THR A 385 -2.71 -8.06 -23.90
N LEU A 386 -3.61 -7.90 -22.93
CA LEU A 386 -3.45 -6.92 -21.86
C LEU A 386 -2.16 -7.16 -21.07
N GLN A 387 -1.84 -8.41 -20.76
CA GLN A 387 -0.60 -8.75 -20.03
C GLN A 387 0.65 -8.39 -20.83
N LYS A 388 0.64 -8.62 -22.14
CA LYS A 388 1.75 -8.24 -23.03
C LYS A 388 1.89 -6.73 -23.14
N GLU A 389 0.77 -6.01 -23.31
CA GLU A 389 0.78 -4.54 -23.40
C GLU A 389 1.23 -3.91 -22.06
N PHE A 390 0.91 -4.51 -20.91
CA PHE A 390 1.44 -4.09 -19.61
C PHE A 390 2.97 -4.16 -19.56
N TYR A 391 3.54 -5.28 -19.99
CA TYR A 391 5.01 -5.42 -20.00
C TYR A 391 5.65 -4.46 -20.98
N LYS A 392 5.04 -4.30 -22.17
CA LYS A 392 5.49 -3.36 -23.20
C LYS A 392 5.43 -1.92 -22.71
N LEU A 393 4.33 -1.51 -22.07
CA LEU A 393 4.16 -0.18 -21.49
C LEU A 393 5.32 0.18 -20.54
N TRP A 394 5.69 -0.73 -19.62
CA TRP A 394 6.83 -0.54 -18.75
C TRP A 394 8.14 -0.39 -19.53
N LEU A 395 8.38 -1.26 -20.52
CA LEU A 395 9.60 -1.24 -21.32
C LEU A 395 9.73 0.04 -22.16
N ASP A 396 8.65 0.45 -22.79
CA ASP A 396 8.62 1.63 -23.67
C ASP A 396 8.75 2.93 -22.87
N THR A 397 8.10 3.02 -21.71
CA THR A 397 8.18 4.21 -20.85
C THR A 397 9.59 4.41 -20.28
N PHE A 398 10.28 3.35 -19.90
CA PHE A 398 11.59 3.42 -19.26
C PHE A 398 12.76 3.12 -20.22
N THR A 399 12.63 3.50 -21.50
CA THR A 399 13.76 3.57 -22.41
C THR A 399 14.75 4.65 -21.94
N PHE A 400 16.02 4.47 -22.22
CA PHE A 400 17.06 5.45 -21.79
C PHE A 400 16.80 6.85 -22.37
N LYS A 401 16.36 6.92 -23.63
CA LYS A 401 16.00 8.18 -24.31
C LYS A 401 14.88 8.92 -23.57
N ARG A 402 13.81 8.24 -23.17
CA ARG A 402 12.68 8.83 -22.45
C ARG A 402 13.06 9.24 -21.03
N ILE A 403 13.88 8.45 -20.34
CA ILE A 403 14.41 8.79 -19.01
C ILE A 403 15.20 10.10 -19.06
N ILE A 404 16.13 10.24 -20.02
CA ILE A 404 16.94 11.47 -20.16
C ILE A 404 16.02 12.69 -20.42
N ARG A 405 15.01 12.56 -21.29
CA ARG A 405 14.06 13.65 -21.57
C ARG A 405 13.35 14.10 -20.29
N ARG A 406 12.76 13.16 -19.54
CA ARG A 406 12.05 13.48 -18.29
C ARG A 406 12.96 14.05 -17.20
N VAL A 407 14.20 13.56 -17.11
CA VAL A 407 15.19 14.09 -16.12
C VAL A 407 15.61 15.51 -16.48
N LYS A 408 15.80 15.84 -17.77
CA LYS A 408 16.19 17.20 -18.19
C LYS A 408 15.18 18.26 -17.75
N THR A 409 13.88 17.93 -17.77
CA THR A 409 12.79 18.86 -17.40
C THR A 409 12.53 18.95 -15.92
N SER A 410 13.11 18.07 -15.09
CA SER A 410 12.89 18.02 -13.64
C SER A 410 13.77 18.99 -12.88
N ARG A 411 13.21 19.60 -11.81
CA ARG A 411 13.98 20.41 -10.85
C ARG A 411 14.92 19.57 -9.98
N ASN A 412 14.52 18.32 -9.66
CA ASN A 412 15.26 17.39 -8.79
C ASN A 412 15.96 16.30 -9.61
N LYS A 413 16.85 16.71 -10.52
CA LYS A 413 17.48 15.84 -11.53
C LYS A 413 18.12 14.58 -10.96
N GLY A 414 18.85 14.70 -9.85
CA GLY A 414 19.58 13.56 -9.26
C GLY A 414 18.65 12.49 -8.67
N LEU A 415 17.68 12.89 -7.83
CA LEU A 415 16.73 11.95 -7.25
C LEU A 415 15.85 11.31 -8.33
N LYS A 416 15.38 12.11 -9.30
CA LYS A 416 14.59 11.62 -10.41
C LYS A 416 15.37 10.60 -11.23
N PHE A 417 16.61 10.87 -11.59
CA PHE A 417 17.45 9.94 -12.34
C PHE A 417 17.58 8.59 -11.62
N ILE A 418 17.83 8.61 -10.30
CA ILE A 418 17.92 7.39 -9.48
C ILE A 418 16.59 6.59 -9.56
N LEU A 419 15.45 7.24 -9.33
CA LEU A 419 14.14 6.59 -9.37
C LEU A 419 13.82 6.01 -10.77
N GLU A 420 14.15 6.75 -11.82
CA GLU A 420 13.96 6.32 -13.22
C GLU A 420 14.83 5.10 -13.58
N VAL A 421 16.10 5.09 -13.15
CA VAL A 421 17.01 3.94 -13.34
C VAL A 421 16.48 2.70 -12.63
N PHE A 422 15.96 2.86 -11.44
CA PHE A 422 15.33 1.75 -10.71
C PHE A 422 14.06 1.24 -11.43
N SER A 423 13.22 2.14 -11.90
CA SER A 423 12.02 1.77 -12.67
C SER A 423 12.40 1.03 -13.97
N ARG A 424 13.48 1.45 -14.63
CA ARG A 424 14.05 0.74 -15.78
C ARG A 424 14.55 -0.68 -15.43
N GLN A 425 15.18 -0.84 -14.26
CA GLN A 425 15.60 -2.18 -13.82
C GLN A 425 14.39 -3.08 -13.56
N HIS A 426 13.31 -2.53 -13.03
CA HIS A 426 12.04 -3.23 -12.87
C HIS A 426 11.47 -3.61 -14.24
N ALA A 427 11.31 -2.68 -15.17
CA ALA A 427 10.81 -2.91 -16.52
C ALA A 427 11.58 -4.00 -17.27
N ARG A 428 12.92 -4.02 -17.16
CA ARG A 428 13.77 -5.02 -17.83
C ARG A 428 13.47 -6.47 -17.41
N LYS A 429 12.91 -6.69 -16.23
CA LYS A 429 12.55 -8.04 -15.80
C LYS A 429 11.41 -8.62 -16.60
N PHE A 430 10.47 -7.78 -17.04
CA PHE A 430 9.34 -8.21 -17.86
C PHE A 430 9.76 -8.84 -19.20
N ARG A 431 10.99 -8.59 -19.69
CA ARG A 431 11.52 -9.28 -20.87
C ARG A 431 11.64 -10.80 -20.72
N LYS A 432 11.72 -11.29 -19.48
CA LYS A 432 11.95 -12.71 -19.16
C LYS A 432 10.67 -13.49 -18.87
N TYR A 433 9.52 -12.80 -18.78
CA TYR A 433 8.27 -13.46 -18.42
C TYR A 433 7.44 -13.78 -19.66
N GLY A 434 7.15 -15.08 -19.80
CA GLY A 434 6.26 -15.63 -20.82
C GLY A 434 4.77 -15.48 -20.44
N LYS A 435 3.92 -16.26 -21.11
CA LYS A 435 2.49 -16.35 -20.78
C LYS A 435 2.28 -16.82 -19.34
N ILE A 436 1.41 -16.15 -18.59
CA ILE A 436 0.94 -16.62 -17.31
C ILE A 436 -0.03 -17.75 -17.58
N LYS A 437 0.24 -18.92 -17.01
CA LYS A 437 -0.70 -20.04 -16.97
C LYS A 437 -1.25 -20.08 -15.55
N PHE A 438 -2.55 -20.00 -15.42
CA PHE A 438 -3.21 -20.31 -14.15
C PHE A 438 -3.28 -21.81 -14.03
N ASP A 439 -2.85 -22.36 -12.89
CA ASP A 439 -3.12 -23.75 -12.56
C ASP A 439 -4.64 -23.88 -12.42
N LYS A 440 -5.22 -24.83 -13.20
CA LYS A 440 -6.67 -25.09 -13.19
C LYS A 440 -7.07 -25.83 -11.92
#